data_0dad2b47e3632f6596112d32607e6302
#
_entry.id   0dad2b47e3632f6596112d32607e6302
#
_cell.length_a   1.000
_cell.length_b   1.000
_cell.length_c   1.000
_cell.angle_alpha   90.00
_cell.angle_beta   90.00
_cell.angle_gamma   90.00
#
_symmetry.space_group_name_H-M   'P 1'
#
loop_
_entity.id
_entity.type
_entity.pdbx_description
1 polymer ?
#
loop_
_entity_poly.entity_id
_entity_poly.type
_entity_poly.pdbx_seq_one_letter_code
_entity_poly.pdbx_strand_id
1 'polypeptide(L)'
;MKKIISMLFAVAMVFGFISNANAAKTLKCQTVLNTKADEVKMLKDFTDTVTTLTAGSLMFEILPAGAVVGVKETLDAVDKGLIDCGFAWTH
;
A
#
# COMPACT_ATOMS: atom_id res chain seq x y z
N MET A 1 3.68 -17.32 45.57
CA MET A 1 3.42 -17.93 44.25
C MET A 1 2.27 -17.28 43.48
N LYS A 2 1.15 -16.93 44.15
CA LYS A 2 0.02 -16.26 43.44
C LYS A 2 0.36 -14.88 42.84
N LYS A 3 1.27 -14.10 43.45
CA LYS A 3 1.68 -12.78 42.98
C LYS A 3 2.57 -12.82 41.71
N ILE A 4 3.35 -13.89 41.54
CA ILE A 4 4.24 -14.07 40.36
C ILE A 4 3.40 -14.47 39.13
N ILE A 5 2.36 -15.29 39.29
CA ILE A 5 1.46 -15.70 38.20
C ILE A 5 0.64 -14.52 37.69
N SER A 6 0.16 -13.62 38.57
CA SER A 6 -0.53 -12.38 38.19
C SER A 6 0.37 -11.40 37.44
N MET A 7 1.66 -11.32 37.78
CA MET A 7 2.64 -10.48 37.13
C MET A 7 2.99 -10.99 35.73
N LEU A 8 3.13 -12.30 35.55
CA LEU A 8 3.38 -12.96 34.26
C LEU A 8 2.17 -12.79 33.32
N PHE A 9 0.95 -12.84 33.82
CA PHE A 9 -0.26 -12.64 33.04
C PHE A 9 -0.41 -11.18 32.57
N ALA A 10 -0.06 -10.20 33.40
CA ALA A 10 -0.07 -8.78 33.04
C ALA A 10 0.98 -8.45 31.94
N VAL A 11 2.17 -9.04 32.02
CA VAL A 11 3.22 -8.89 31.00
C VAL A 11 2.79 -9.51 29.68
N ALA A 12 2.15 -10.68 29.67
CA ALA A 12 1.63 -11.32 28.46
C ALA A 12 0.54 -10.49 27.76
N MET A 13 -0.31 -9.79 28.53
CA MET A 13 -1.34 -8.89 27.95
C MET A 13 -0.74 -7.68 27.27
N VAL A 14 0.34 -7.09 27.80
CA VAL A 14 1.00 -5.93 27.19
C VAL A 14 1.63 -6.30 25.86
N PHE A 15 2.25 -7.46 25.73
CA PHE A 15 2.82 -7.95 24.47
C PHE A 15 1.77 -8.32 23.42
N GLY A 16 0.58 -8.72 23.80
CA GLY A 16 -0.51 -9.08 22.89
C GLY A 16 -1.10 -7.88 22.11
N PHE A 17 -0.98 -6.65 22.64
CA PHE A 17 -1.47 -5.44 21.96
C PHE A 17 -0.50 -4.83 20.93
N ILE A 18 0.78 -5.20 20.96
CA ILE A 18 1.82 -4.64 20.08
C ILE A 18 1.84 -5.32 18.70
N SER A 19 1.29 -6.53 18.56
CA SER A 19 1.38 -7.34 17.34
C SER A 19 0.44 -6.94 16.21
N ASN A 20 -0.54 -6.05 16.43
CA ASN A 20 -1.54 -5.66 15.42
C ASN A 20 -1.35 -4.25 14.83
N ALA A 21 -0.31 -3.52 15.22
CA ALA A 21 -0.18 -2.11 14.87
C ALA A 21 0.37 -1.84 13.46
N ASN A 22 0.88 -2.86 12.72
CA ASN A 22 1.63 -2.64 11.48
C ASN A 22 1.33 -3.68 10.40
N ALA A 23 0.04 -3.99 10.13
CA ALA A 23 -0.30 -4.77 8.94
C ALA A 23 0.03 -3.95 7.68
N ALA A 24 1.04 -4.37 6.92
CA ALA A 24 1.41 -3.74 5.67
C ALA A 24 0.31 -3.92 4.62
N LYS A 25 -0.02 -2.84 3.91
CA LYS A 25 -0.97 -2.84 2.81
C LYS A 25 -0.25 -2.48 1.51
N THR A 26 -0.48 -3.26 0.45
CA THR A 26 0.02 -2.97 -0.89
C THR A 26 -1.12 -2.48 -1.77
N LEU A 27 -0.98 -1.28 -2.32
CA LEU A 27 -1.93 -0.70 -3.27
C LEU A 27 -1.48 -0.99 -4.69
N LYS A 28 -2.38 -1.49 -5.52
CA LYS A 28 -2.16 -1.68 -6.96
C LYS A 28 -2.58 -0.44 -7.70
N CYS A 29 -1.62 0.23 -8.34
CA CYS A 29 -1.83 1.45 -9.11
C CYS A 29 -1.44 1.22 -10.57
N GLN A 30 -2.40 1.35 -11.48
CA GLN A 30 -2.11 1.26 -12.91
C GLN A 30 -1.87 2.64 -13.49
N THR A 31 -0.84 2.77 -14.32
CA THR A 31 -0.58 3.98 -15.10
C THR A 31 -1.17 3.87 -16.51
N VAL A 32 -1.36 5.00 -17.17
CA VAL A 32 -1.69 5.07 -18.61
C VAL A 32 -0.43 5.16 -19.46
N LEU A 33 0.74 5.03 -18.86
CA LEU A 33 2.05 5.13 -19.49
C LEU A 33 2.82 3.81 -19.38
N ASN A 34 3.83 3.66 -20.22
CA ASN A 34 4.75 2.52 -20.11
C ASN A 34 5.73 2.72 -18.95
N THR A 35 6.35 1.64 -18.50
CA THR A 35 7.24 1.65 -17.32
C THR A 35 8.53 2.46 -17.50
N LYS A 36 8.89 2.83 -18.73
CA LYS A 36 10.09 3.61 -19.05
C LYS A 36 9.83 5.11 -19.09
N ALA A 37 8.58 5.55 -19.00
CA ALA A 37 8.22 6.97 -19.00
C ALA A 37 8.81 7.68 -17.78
N ASP A 38 9.26 8.91 -17.96
CA ASP A 38 9.84 9.70 -16.87
C ASP A 38 8.81 10.01 -15.78
N GLU A 39 7.57 10.22 -16.16
CA GLU A 39 6.46 10.42 -15.24
C GLU A 39 6.24 9.19 -14.33
N VAL A 40 6.47 7.99 -14.84
CA VAL A 40 6.38 6.75 -14.05
C VAL A 40 7.54 6.66 -13.05
N LYS A 41 8.74 7.12 -13.43
CA LYS A 41 9.87 7.23 -12.47
C LYS A 41 9.55 8.20 -11.34
N MET A 42 9.00 9.37 -11.66
CA MET A 42 8.56 10.35 -10.68
C MET A 42 7.49 9.78 -9.75
N LEU A 43 6.53 9.02 -10.29
CA LEU A 43 5.51 8.33 -9.50
C LEU A 43 6.14 7.32 -8.55
N LYS A 44 7.11 6.53 -9.01
CA LYS A 44 7.83 5.56 -8.16
C LYS A 44 8.60 6.25 -7.04
N ASP A 45 9.28 7.34 -7.31
CA ASP A 45 10.00 8.12 -6.29
C ASP A 45 9.02 8.64 -5.23
N PHE A 46 7.86 9.12 -5.65
CA PHE A 46 6.79 9.55 -4.73
C PHE A 46 6.29 8.38 -3.88
N THR A 47 5.94 7.26 -4.49
CA THR A 47 5.41 6.10 -3.76
C THR A 47 6.45 5.48 -2.82
N ASP A 48 7.73 5.45 -3.21
CA ASP A 48 8.83 5.00 -2.35
C ASP A 48 8.99 5.92 -1.13
N THR A 49 8.82 7.23 -1.34
CA THR A 49 8.81 8.20 -0.23
C THR A 49 7.67 7.93 0.74
N VAL A 50 6.46 7.69 0.25
CA VAL A 50 5.31 7.34 1.09
C VAL A 50 5.57 6.04 1.85
N THR A 51 6.14 5.02 1.21
CA THR A 51 6.51 3.76 1.86
C THR A 51 7.49 4.00 3.00
N THR A 52 8.51 4.83 2.78
CA THR A 52 9.49 5.20 3.81
C THR A 52 8.85 5.96 4.97
N LEU A 53 8.03 6.96 4.67
CA LEU A 53 7.34 7.77 5.70
C LEU A 53 6.34 6.97 6.53
N THR A 54 5.76 5.92 5.98
CA THR A 54 4.84 5.02 6.68
C THR A 54 5.54 3.82 7.31
N ALA A 55 6.88 3.79 7.32
CA ALA A 55 7.70 2.69 7.83
C ALA A 55 7.31 1.33 7.23
N GLY A 56 7.00 1.29 5.92
CA GLY A 56 6.63 0.09 5.19
C GLY A 56 5.19 -0.37 5.39
N SER A 57 4.35 0.34 6.13
CA SER A 57 2.94 -0.04 6.32
C SER A 57 2.09 0.22 5.09
N LEU A 58 2.52 1.10 4.19
CA LEU A 58 1.87 1.37 2.92
C LEU A 58 2.89 1.18 1.79
N MET A 59 2.62 0.22 0.91
CA MET A 59 3.45 -0.09 -0.26
C MET A 59 2.63 0.04 -1.53
N PHE A 60 3.29 0.19 -2.67
CA PHE A 60 2.65 0.39 -3.97
C PHE A 60 3.21 -0.59 -5.00
N GLU A 61 2.31 -1.18 -5.78
CA GLU A 61 2.64 -1.93 -6.98
C GLU A 61 2.23 -1.08 -8.19
N ILE A 62 3.22 -0.54 -8.91
CA ILE A 62 2.99 0.31 -10.07
C ILE A 62 2.91 -0.57 -11.32
N LEU A 63 1.77 -0.59 -11.95
CA LEU A 63 1.47 -1.40 -13.12
C LEU A 63 1.53 -0.53 -14.40
N PRO A 64 2.08 -1.06 -15.50
CA PRO A 64 2.10 -0.34 -16.78
C PRO A 64 0.71 -0.22 -17.38
N ALA A 65 0.58 0.65 -18.39
CA ALA A 65 -0.63 0.77 -19.19
C ALA A 65 -1.08 -0.59 -19.72
N GLY A 66 -2.37 -0.90 -19.58
CA GLY A 66 -2.95 -2.13 -20.08
C GLY A 66 -2.74 -3.38 -19.22
N ALA A 67 -2.07 -3.27 -18.06
CA ALA A 67 -1.77 -4.45 -17.23
C ALA A 67 -3.00 -5.15 -16.68
N VAL A 68 -4.00 -4.40 -16.22
CA VAL A 68 -5.26 -4.92 -15.69
C VAL A 68 -6.43 -4.57 -16.63
N VAL A 69 -6.51 -3.30 -17.02
CA VAL A 69 -7.57 -2.78 -17.91
C VAL A 69 -6.95 -1.91 -19.00
N GLY A 70 -7.68 -1.63 -20.06
CA GLY A 70 -7.29 -0.66 -21.09
C GLY A 70 -7.10 0.75 -20.49
N VAL A 71 -6.34 1.58 -21.18
CA VAL A 71 -6.00 2.96 -20.72
C VAL A 71 -7.26 3.77 -20.43
N LYS A 72 -8.27 3.70 -21.28
CA LYS A 72 -9.53 4.46 -21.13
C LYS A 72 -10.41 3.96 -19.98
N GLU A 73 -10.24 2.72 -19.57
CA GLU A 73 -11.00 2.08 -18.49
C GLU A 73 -10.35 2.20 -17.11
N THR A 74 -9.21 2.91 -17.00
CA THR A 74 -8.45 3.03 -15.75
C THR A 74 -9.29 3.65 -14.63
N LEU A 75 -10.03 4.73 -14.90
CA LEU A 75 -10.87 5.39 -13.90
C LEU A 75 -12.02 4.46 -13.45
N ASP A 76 -12.67 3.80 -14.38
CA ASP A 76 -13.74 2.85 -14.08
C ASP A 76 -13.24 1.66 -13.25
N ALA A 77 -12.01 1.22 -13.51
CA ALA A 77 -11.40 0.13 -12.76
C ALA A 77 -11.14 0.53 -11.29
N VAL A 78 -10.74 1.78 -11.04
CA VAL A 78 -10.61 2.30 -9.67
C VAL A 78 -11.96 2.37 -8.99
N ASP A 79 -12.96 2.90 -9.66
CA ASP A 79 -14.34 3.02 -9.15
C ASP A 79 -14.92 1.64 -8.78
N LYS A 80 -14.68 0.64 -9.60
CA LYS A 80 -15.14 -0.75 -9.38
C LYS A 80 -14.27 -1.55 -8.42
N GLY A 81 -13.16 -1.00 -7.94
CA GLY A 81 -12.24 -1.69 -7.02
C GLY A 81 -11.39 -2.78 -7.66
N LEU A 82 -11.21 -2.79 -8.98
CA LEU A 82 -10.33 -3.73 -9.68
C LEU A 82 -8.86 -3.38 -9.45
N ILE A 83 -8.56 -2.09 -9.30
CA ILE A 83 -7.28 -1.54 -8.90
C ILE A 83 -7.52 -0.50 -7.81
N ASP A 84 -6.54 -0.23 -6.98
CA ASP A 84 -6.69 0.69 -5.84
C ASP A 84 -6.51 2.15 -6.25
N CYS A 85 -5.66 2.42 -7.23
CA CYS A 85 -5.40 3.77 -7.74
C CYS A 85 -5.03 3.74 -9.22
N GLY A 86 -5.17 4.88 -9.85
CA GLY A 86 -4.81 5.10 -11.24
C GLY A 86 -4.01 6.39 -11.40
N PHE A 87 -3.01 6.35 -12.25
CA PHE A 87 -2.24 7.52 -12.65
C PHE A 87 -2.53 7.82 -14.13
N ALA A 88 -3.30 8.86 -14.38
CA ALA A 88 -3.86 9.15 -15.69
C ALA A 88 -3.88 10.66 -15.98
N TRP A 89 -4.11 11.00 -17.23
CA TRP A 89 -4.30 12.36 -17.66
C TRP A 89 -5.71 12.85 -17.32
N THR A 90 -5.84 14.13 -17.02
CA THR A 90 -7.12 14.76 -16.64
C THR A 90 -7.88 15.42 -17.79
N HIS A 91 -7.45 15.21 -19.03
CA HIS A 91 -8.08 15.79 -20.22
C HIS A 91 -8.75 14.76 -21.10
#